data_8d3e8217b2dcbdff4bcc8ec58e2079e9
#
_entry.id   8d3e8217b2dcbdff4bcc8ec58e2079e9
#
_cell.length_a   1.000
_cell.length_b   1.000
_cell.length_c   1.000
_cell.angle_alpha   90.00
_cell.angle_beta   90.00
_cell.angle_gamma   90.00
#
_symmetry.space_group_name_H-M   'P 1'
#
loop_
_entity.id
_entity.type
_entity.pdbx_description
1 polymer ?
#
loop_
_entity_poly.entity_id
_entity_poly.type
_entity_poly.pdbx_seq_one_letter_code
_entity_poly.pdbx_strand_id
1 'polypeptide(L)'
;MSKTRLQARPEVPTIAEAGYPGIECESWFGILVPAGTPNEITTLLNREIVEIIALPTTKEHLVTLGDDPVGSSPEEFANVIKADVEKWGKIIRVANINLQ
;
A
#
# COMPACT_ATOMS: atom_id res chain seq x y z
N MET A 1 -5.70 -9.30 2.42
CA MET A 1 -6.95 -8.99 3.19
C MET A 1 -7.15 -7.49 3.28
N SER A 2 -7.71 -6.96 2.22
CA SER A 2 -7.85 -5.52 2.01
C SER A 2 -9.14 -4.97 2.64
N LYS A 3 -9.17 -3.66 2.89
CA LYS A 3 -10.39 -2.98 3.35
C LYS A 3 -11.43 -2.83 2.25
N THR A 4 -10.98 -2.88 0.99
CA THR A 4 -11.85 -2.75 -0.19
C THR A 4 -11.68 -3.96 -1.07
N ARG A 5 -12.72 -4.26 -1.86
CA ARG A 5 -12.67 -5.37 -2.81
C ARG A 5 -11.71 -5.08 -3.95
N LEU A 6 -11.05 -6.12 -4.46
CA LEU A 6 -10.18 -6.00 -5.64
C LEU A 6 -11.00 -5.65 -6.87
N GLN A 7 -10.49 -4.73 -7.69
CA GLN A 7 -11.13 -4.36 -8.95
C GLN A 7 -11.21 -5.55 -9.92
N ALA A 8 -10.20 -6.42 -9.89
CA ALA A 8 -10.15 -7.60 -10.76
C ALA A 8 -11.15 -8.70 -10.34
N ARG A 9 -11.58 -8.69 -9.09
CA ARG A 9 -12.48 -9.71 -8.53
C ARG A 9 -13.52 -9.08 -7.60
N PRO A 10 -14.42 -8.26 -8.12
CA PRO A 10 -15.39 -7.55 -7.27
C PRO A 10 -16.40 -8.49 -6.59
N GLU A 11 -16.55 -9.71 -7.07
CA GLU A 11 -17.42 -10.71 -6.48
C GLU A 11 -16.86 -11.32 -5.18
N VAL A 12 -15.56 -11.16 -4.92
CA VAL A 12 -14.95 -11.69 -3.69
C VAL A 12 -15.11 -10.65 -2.57
N PRO A 13 -15.79 -11.00 -1.46
CA PRO A 13 -15.98 -10.07 -0.35
C PRO A 13 -14.68 -9.79 0.40
N THR A 14 -14.63 -8.64 1.08
CA THR A 14 -13.52 -8.34 1.99
C THR A 14 -13.62 -9.22 3.24
N ILE A 15 -12.53 -9.28 4.01
CA ILE A 15 -12.52 -10.06 5.26
C ILE A 15 -13.51 -9.48 6.27
N ALA A 16 -13.70 -8.16 6.30
CA ALA A 16 -14.70 -7.53 7.16
C ALA A 16 -16.12 -7.90 6.75
N GLU A 17 -16.41 -7.90 5.43
CA GLU A 17 -17.71 -8.33 4.91
C GLU A 17 -17.99 -9.81 5.20
N ALA A 18 -16.94 -10.64 5.27
CA ALA A 18 -17.04 -12.03 5.62
C ALA A 18 -17.25 -12.29 7.12
N GLY A 19 -17.30 -11.24 7.94
CA GLY A 19 -17.59 -11.34 9.36
C GLY A 19 -16.38 -11.21 10.30
N TYR A 20 -15.25 -10.79 9.79
CA TYR A 20 -14.02 -10.66 10.57
C TYR A 20 -13.44 -9.24 10.49
N PRO A 21 -14.13 -8.22 11.06
CA PRO A 21 -13.61 -6.87 11.06
C PRO A 21 -12.38 -6.74 11.96
N GLY A 22 -11.50 -5.82 11.62
CA GLY A 22 -10.32 -5.51 12.43
C GLY A 22 -9.09 -6.37 12.15
N ILE A 23 -9.17 -7.33 11.24
CA ILE A 23 -8.02 -8.15 10.85
C ILE A 23 -7.56 -7.88 9.40
N GLU A 24 -7.96 -6.75 8.87
CA GLU A 24 -7.54 -6.33 7.54
C GLU A 24 -6.01 -6.23 7.48
N CYS A 25 -5.45 -6.79 6.42
CA CYS A 25 -4.02 -6.78 6.17
C CYS A 25 -3.79 -6.54 4.68
N GLU A 26 -3.04 -5.52 4.36
CA GLU A 26 -2.70 -5.17 2.99
C GLU A 26 -1.21 -5.26 2.78
N SER A 27 -0.81 -5.88 1.68
CA SER A 27 0.56 -5.77 1.17
C SER A 27 0.62 -4.61 0.20
N TRP A 28 1.67 -3.82 0.28
CA TRP A 28 1.86 -2.69 -0.62
C TRP A 28 3.31 -2.64 -1.09
N PHE A 29 3.49 -2.01 -2.24
CA PHE A 29 4.80 -1.73 -2.81
C PHE A 29 4.95 -0.23 -2.98
N GLY A 30 6.13 0.27 -2.72
CA GLY A 30 6.40 1.69 -2.85
C GLY A 30 7.84 1.94 -3.25
N ILE A 31 8.10 3.17 -3.65
CA ILE A 31 9.43 3.63 -4.03
C ILE A 31 9.91 4.63 -2.99
N LEU A 32 11.11 4.42 -2.48
CA LEU A 32 11.72 5.27 -1.49
C LEU A 32 12.98 5.92 -2.06
N VAL A 33 13.32 7.08 -1.52
CA VAL A 33 14.55 7.79 -1.84
C VAL A 33 15.44 7.87 -0.61
N PRO A 34 16.76 8.04 -0.76
CA PRO A 34 17.66 8.20 0.38
C PRO A 34 17.29 9.41 1.23
N ALA A 35 17.56 9.32 2.53
CA ALA A 35 17.40 10.45 3.44
C ALA A 35 18.27 11.62 2.96
N GLY A 36 17.73 12.84 3.06
CA GLY A 36 18.43 14.04 2.61
C GLY A 36 18.23 14.37 1.13
N THR A 37 17.46 13.57 0.40
CA THR A 37 17.09 13.92 -0.99
C THR A 37 16.29 15.21 -0.99
N PRO A 38 16.65 16.20 -1.85
CA PRO A 38 15.90 17.46 -1.92
C PRO A 38 14.42 17.26 -2.22
N ASN A 39 13.57 18.03 -1.54
CA ASN A 39 12.11 17.94 -1.72
C ASN A 39 11.66 18.15 -3.18
N GLU A 40 12.38 18.99 -3.92
CA GLU A 40 12.09 19.24 -5.34
C GLU A 40 12.21 17.95 -6.16
N ILE A 41 13.22 17.13 -5.88
CA ILE A 41 13.43 15.85 -6.58
C ILE A 41 12.38 14.84 -6.17
N THR A 42 12.06 14.75 -4.89
CA THR A 42 11.02 13.86 -4.38
C THR A 42 9.66 14.20 -5.00
N THR A 43 9.32 15.48 -5.06
CA THR A 43 8.07 15.96 -5.66
C THR A 43 8.02 15.66 -7.15
N LEU A 44 9.13 15.88 -7.87
CA LEU A 44 9.21 15.58 -9.30
C LEU A 44 9.03 14.10 -9.57
N LEU A 45 9.73 13.24 -8.85
CA LEU A 45 9.61 11.79 -9.00
C LEU A 45 8.20 11.31 -8.67
N ASN A 46 7.59 11.83 -7.61
CA ASN A 46 6.22 11.48 -7.25
C ASN A 46 5.25 11.83 -8.37
N ARG A 47 5.33 13.04 -8.91
CA ARG A 47 4.48 13.47 -10.01
C ARG A 47 4.62 12.56 -11.22
N GLU A 48 5.84 12.27 -11.63
CA GLU A 48 6.10 11.43 -12.80
C GLU A 48 5.60 10.00 -12.60
N ILE A 49 5.83 9.42 -11.43
CA ILE A 49 5.39 8.07 -11.10
C ILE A 49 3.86 7.99 -11.04
N VAL A 50 3.20 8.98 -10.42
CA VAL A 50 1.74 9.04 -10.35
C VAL A 50 1.13 9.13 -11.75
N GLU A 51 1.73 9.92 -12.63
CA GLU A 51 1.27 10.02 -14.02
C GLU A 51 1.42 8.68 -14.76
N ILE A 52 2.52 7.96 -14.54
CA ILE A 52 2.74 6.64 -15.15
C ILE A 52 1.72 5.63 -14.63
N ILE A 53 1.46 5.62 -13.33
CA ILE A 53 0.46 4.72 -12.72
C ILE A 53 -0.94 5.01 -13.26
N ALA A 54 -1.24 6.27 -13.57
CA ALA A 54 -2.53 6.67 -14.11
C ALA A 54 -2.74 6.30 -15.57
N LEU A 55 -1.68 5.91 -16.30
CA LEU A 55 -1.81 5.49 -17.69
C LEU A 55 -2.67 4.22 -17.80
N PRO A 56 -3.61 4.15 -18.76
CA PRO A 56 -4.48 2.98 -18.92
C PRO A 56 -3.72 1.66 -19.05
N THR A 57 -2.63 1.65 -19.81
CA THR A 57 -1.77 0.46 -20.01
C THR A 57 -1.15 -0.01 -18.71
N THR A 58 -0.65 0.92 -17.90
CA THR A 58 -0.03 0.60 -16.61
C THR A 58 -1.06 0.05 -15.63
N LYS A 59 -2.23 0.70 -15.55
CA LYS A 59 -3.33 0.23 -14.70
C LYS A 59 -3.78 -1.16 -15.07
N GLU A 60 -3.97 -1.41 -16.35
CA GLU A 60 -4.38 -2.73 -16.84
C GLU A 60 -3.37 -3.80 -16.46
N HIS A 61 -2.08 -3.51 -16.62
CA HIS A 61 -1.01 -4.43 -16.27
C HIS A 61 -0.99 -4.74 -14.76
N LEU A 62 -1.10 -3.72 -13.93
CA LEU A 62 -1.13 -3.88 -12.46
C LEU A 62 -2.36 -4.68 -12.01
N VAL A 63 -3.52 -4.37 -12.55
CA VAL A 63 -4.77 -5.10 -12.23
C VAL A 63 -4.65 -6.57 -12.64
N THR A 64 -4.04 -6.85 -13.78
CA THR A 64 -3.78 -8.22 -14.24
C THR A 64 -2.88 -8.99 -13.27
N LEU A 65 -1.94 -8.30 -12.61
CA LEU A 65 -1.07 -8.89 -11.59
C LEU A 65 -1.76 -9.03 -10.22
N GLY A 66 -3.00 -8.56 -10.08
CA GLY A 66 -3.73 -8.60 -8.83
C GLY A 66 -3.47 -7.40 -7.91
N ASP A 67 -2.83 -6.36 -8.43
CA ASP A 67 -2.51 -5.15 -7.68
C ASP A 67 -3.50 -4.03 -7.98
N ASP A 68 -3.86 -3.26 -6.95
CA ASP A 68 -4.64 -2.04 -7.11
C ASP A 68 -3.68 -0.85 -7.22
N PRO A 69 -3.73 -0.10 -8.35
CA PRO A 69 -2.89 1.08 -8.50
C PRO A 69 -3.27 2.17 -7.50
N VAL A 70 -2.28 2.70 -6.78
CA VAL A 70 -2.46 3.80 -5.84
C VAL A 70 -1.42 4.87 -6.14
N GLY A 71 -1.88 6.05 -6.50
CA GLY A 71 -1.00 7.19 -6.74
C GLY A 71 -0.95 8.11 -5.52
N SER A 72 -0.37 7.65 -4.43
CA SER A 72 -0.33 8.44 -3.19
C SER A 72 0.72 9.55 -3.25
N SER A 73 0.49 10.61 -2.45
CA SER A 73 1.49 11.63 -2.20
C SER A 73 2.58 11.08 -1.27
N PRO A 74 3.76 11.75 -1.20
CA PRO A 74 4.79 11.36 -0.23
C PRO A 74 4.29 11.36 1.20
N GLU A 75 3.45 12.32 1.58
CA GLU A 75 2.89 12.43 2.92
C GLU A 75 1.92 11.29 3.22
N GLU A 76 1.06 10.95 2.27
CA GLU A 76 0.12 9.83 2.41
C GLU A 76 0.87 8.52 2.57
N PHE A 77 1.92 8.30 1.79
CA PHE A 77 2.72 7.09 1.88
C PHE A 77 3.51 7.02 3.19
N ALA A 78 4.04 8.14 3.66
CA ALA A 78 4.68 8.21 4.97
C ALA A 78 3.74 7.79 6.09
N ASN A 79 2.48 8.20 6.01
CA ASN A 79 1.45 7.81 6.97
C ASN A 79 1.14 6.30 6.90
N VAL A 80 1.12 5.72 5.71
CA VAL A 80 0.93 4.27 5.52
C VAL A 80 2.07 3.49 6.18
N ILE A 81 3.31 3.91 5.95
CA ILE A 81 4.49 3.28 6.54
C ILE A 81 4.43 3.36 8.06
N LYS A 82 4.13 4.54 8.61
CA LYS A 82 4.03 4.76 10.05
C LYS A 82 2.95 3.89 10.68
N ALA A 83 1.77 3.85 10.07
CA ALA A 83 0.65 3.05 10.56
C ALA A 83 1.00 1.56 10.55
N ASP A 84 1.65 1.07 9.51
CA ASP A 84 2.06 -0.33 9.41
C ASP A 84 3.15 -0.70 10.42
N VAL A 85 4.12 0.18 10.64
CA VAL A 85 5.16 -0.04 11.65
C VAL A 85 4.51 -0.19 13.05
N GLU A 86 3.57 0.67 13.38
CA GLU A 86 2.87 0.61 14.67
C GLU A 86 2.01 -0.65 14.78
N LYS A 87 1.23 -0.96 13.76
CA LYS A 87 0.34 -2.12 13.72
C LYS A 87 1.11 -3.43 13.86
N TRP A 88 2.10 -3.64 12.99
CA TRP A 88 2.88 -4.88 13.00
C TRP A 88 3.79 -4.99 14.20
N GLY A 89 4.33 -3.86 14.69
CA GLY A 89 5.10 -3.84 15.93
C GLY A 89 4.27 -4.31 17.12
N LYS A 90 3.01 -3.88 17.20
CA LYS A 90 2.09 -4.31 18.25
C LYS A 90 1.77 -5.80 18.14
N ILE A 91 1.48 -6.28 16.94
CA ILE A 91 1.17 -7.69 16.69
C ILE A 91 2.37 -8.58 17.04
N ILE A 92 3.57 -8.18 16.63
CA ILE A 92 4.79 -8.92 16.94
C ILE A 92 5.00 -9.03 18.45
N ARG A 93 4.80 -7.96 19.20
CA ARG A 93 4.93 -7.94 20.65
C ARG A 93 3.90 -8.86 21.34
N VAL A 94 2.63 -8.74 20.93
CA VAL A 94 1.53 -9.53 21.52
C VAL A 94 1.70 -11.01 21.20
N ALA A 95 2.12 -11.35 19.99
CA ALA A 95 2.35 -12.73 19.57
C ALA A 95 3.71 -13.29 20.02
N ASN A 96 4.54 -12.46 20.64
CA ASN A 96 5.88 -12.85 21.11
C ASN A 96 6.75 -13.46 20.01
N ILE A 97 6.72 -12.84 18.83
CA ILE A 97 7.52 -13.27 17.69
C ILE A 97 8.93 -12.67 17.82
N ASN A 98 9.95 -13.52 17.83
CA ASN A 98 11.34 -13.10 17.90
C ASN A 98 12.03 -13.40 16.57
N LEU A 99 12.78 -12.41 16.06
CA LEU A 99 13.68 -12.60 14.94
C LEU A 99 14.98 -13.26 15.45
N GLN A 100 15.36 -14.30 14.79
CA GLN A 100 16.62 -14.97 15.08
C GLN A 100 17.68 -14.61 14.03
#